data_2e98407ae8a78e4d2c47878b24789721
#
_entry.id   2e98407ae8a78e4d2c47878b24789721
#
_cell.length_a   1.000
_cell.length_b   1.000
_cell.length_c   1.000
_cell.angle_alpha   90.00
_cell.angle_beta   90.00
_cell.angle_gamma   90.00
#
_symmetry.space_group_name_H-M   'P 1'
#
loop_
_entity.id
_entity.type
_entity.pdbx_description
1 polymer ?
#
loop_
_entity_poly.entity_id
_entity_poly.type
_entity_poly.pdbx_seq_one_letter_code
_entity_poly.pdbx_strand_id
1 'polypeptide(L)'
;MEISKEQIAKMAESYKKAETQHVAQRAVTKNGILESAESVEVLKRMSPKNFAFSIDVDDQAVANQKMSGRCWMFACLNVLRFHIEKELDLPKGTFELSQAYLAFFNKLERAAWFLEHAVATADKPLDDREVDWLFTTPMADGGDWDMVCALVKKYGVVPHEAQAETHCTNNTAELNTVLSHLLRQDALKLRTMAQEDKDTKAVQEEMLNEVYRVLAVCFGEPVQKFDFTYNDAKGHYHADLGITPLEFLKKYVPINLDDYIGVINVPGDDKPYGRMYAIQDSDQIPERRNLYLNVPMEELKGYVIDSLKDGEPVWFGSDVLQHCDRNAGVMDFDLYDLEAMFGVKFTMNKAERFATHESLPTHAMTIAGVDIKDGKPTKWKIENSWGTENHGMK
;
A
#
# COMPACT_ATOMS: atom_id res chain seq x y z
N MET A 1 -38.05 -0.12 -9.34
CA MET A 1 -38.76 -0.98 -10.34
C MET A 1 -38.91 -2.36 -9.72
N GLU A 2 -40.14 -2.88 -9.60
CA GLU A 2 -40.36 -4.24 -9.12
C GLU A 2 -40.23 -5.22 -10.30
N ILE A 3 -39.51 -6.31 -10.08
CA ILE A 3 -39.28 -7.34 -11.12
C ILE A 3 -40.48 -8.29 -11.13
N SER A 4 -41.27 -8.28 -12.22
CA SER A 4 -42.44 -9.17 -12.35
C SER A 4 -42.05 -10.62 -12.75
N LYS A 5 -42.98 -11.56 -12.49
CA LYS A 5 -42.78 -12.96 -12.90
C LYS A 5 -42.66 -13.10 -14.42
N GLU A 6 -43.39 -12.27 -15.17
CA GLU A 6 -43.32 -12.23 -16.63
C GLU A 6 -41.95 -11.74 -17.12
N GLN A 7 -41.35 -10.77 -16.44
CA GLN A 7 -39.99 -10.32 -16.76
C GLN A 7 -38.96 -11.43 -16.50
N ILE A 8 -39.07 -12.15 -15.37
CA ILE A 8 -38.21 -13.30 -15.05
C ILE A 8 -38.33 -14.38 -16.13
N ALA A 9 -39.58 -14.70 -16.56
CA ALA A 9 -39.82 -15.70 -17.62
C ALA A 9 -39.16 -15.29 -18.95
N LYS A 10 -39.26 -14.02 -19.35
CA LYS A 10 -38.56 -13.49 -20.55
C LYS A 10 -37.05 -13.58 -20.44
N MET A 11 -36.45 -13.23 -19.28
CA MET A 11 -35.02 -13.36 -19.04
C MET A 11 -34.56 -14.82 -19.13
N ALA A 12 -35.33 -15.75 -18.54
CA ALA A 12 -35.02 -17.18 -18.62
C ALA A 12 -35.07 -17.72 -20.05
N GLU A 13 -36.08 -17.30 -20.86
CA GLU A 13 -36.16 -17.67 -22.28
C GLU A 13 -35.00 -17.08 -23.12
N SER A 14 -34.56 -15.87 -22.79
CA SER A 14 -33.35 -15.26 -23.40
C SER A 14 -32.12 -16.07 -23.07
N TYR A 15 -31.92 -16.43 -21.79
CA TYR A 15 -30.76 -17.21 -21.34
C TYR A 15 -30.72 -18.60 -21.98
N LYS A 16 -31.85 -19.29 -22.17
CA LYS A 16 -31.91 -20.58 -22.85
C LYS A 16 -31.35 -20.57 -24.26
N LYS A 17 -31.31 -19.41 -24.92
CA LYS A 17 -30.77 -19.22 -26.28
C LYS A 17 -29.29 -18.87 -26.26
N ALA A 18 -28.70 -18.63 -25.10
CA ALA A 18 -27.32 -18.20 -24.95
C ALA A 18 -26.36 -19.40 -24.83
N GLU A 19 -26.11 -20.11 -25.94
CA GLU A 19 -25.33 -21.37 -25.97
C GLU A 19 -23.95 -21.23 -25.36
N THR A 20 -23.24 -20.13 -25.67
CA THR A 20 -21.90 -19.84 -25.13
C THR A 20 -21.94 -19.73 -23.61
N GLN A 21 -22.92 -19.03 -23.06
CA GLN A 21 -23.08 -18.86 -21.62
C GLN A 21 -23.45 -20.18 -20.89
N HIS A 22 -24.09 -21.13 -21.57
CA HIS A 22 -24.31 -22.48 -21.03
C HIS A 22 -23.02 -23.29 -20.90
N VAL A 23 -22.06 -23.10 -21.84
CA VAL A 23 -20.72 -23.71 -21.71
C VAL A 23 -19.97 -23.04 -20.58
N ALA A 24 -19.95 -21.70 -20.54
CA ALA A 24 -19.34 -20.93 -19.47
C ALA A 24 -19.90 -21.30 -18.07
N GLN A 25 -21.23 -21.48 -17.95
CA GLN A 25 -21.88 -21.90 -16.71
C GLN A 25 -21.25 -23.18 -16.14
N ARG A 26 -20.99 -24.19 -16.99
CA ARG A 26 -20.39 -25.46 -16.54
C ARG A 26 -18.98 -25.27 -15.98
N ALA A 27 -18.18 -24.41 -16.59
CA ALA A 27 -16.84 -24.09 -16.13
C ALA A 27 -16.88 -23.28 -14.82
N VAL A 28 -17.67 -22.20 -14.81
CA VAL A 28 -17.76 -21.26 -13.68
C VAL A 28 -18.35 -21.93 -12.43
N THR A 29 -19.39 -22.75 -12.58
CA THR A 29 -20.00 -23.44 -11.42
C THR A 29 -19.08 -24.49 -10.78
N LYS A 30 -18.06 -24.95 -11.50
CA LYS A 30 -17.08 -25.92 -10.99
C LYS A 30 -15.82 -25.24 -10.46
N ASN A 31 -15.28 -24.27 -11.18
CA ASN A 31 -13.93 -23.72 -10.95
C ASN A 31 -13.94 -22.29 -10.42
N GLY A 32 -15.10 -21.59 -10.44
CA GLY A 32 -15.15 -20.17 -10.13
C GLY A 32 -14.99 -19.28 -11.37
N ILE A 33 -15.19 -17.98 -11.17
CA ILE A 33 -15.23 -16.99 -12.26
C ILE A 33 -13.82 -16.75 -12.81
N LEU A 34 -12.87 -16.34 -11.97
CA LEU A 34 -11.55 -15.92 -12.43
C LEU A 34 -10.76 -17.05 -13.09
N GLU A 35 -10.71 -18.23 -12.46
CA GLU A 35 -10.05 -19.41 -13.06
C GLU A 35 -10.66 -19.84 -14.41
N SER A 36 -11.97 -19.60 -14.61
CA SER A 36 -12.64 -19.92 -15.88
C SER A 36 -12.46 -18.87 -16.96
N ALA A 37 -12.17 -17.64 -16.58
CA ALA A 37 -11.97 -16.51 -17.49
C ALA A 37 -10.50 -16.25 -17.81
N GLU A 38 -9.58 -16.96 -17.15
CA GLU A 38 -8.15 -16.70 -17.24
C GLU A 38 -7.60 -17.02 -18.65
N SER A 39 -6.85 -16.08 -19.20
CA SER A 39 -6.24 -16.16 -20.52
C SER A 39 -4.90 -16.89 -20.48
N VAL A 40 -4.87 -18.13 -20.98
CA VAL A 40 -3.63 -18.91 -21.14
C VAL A 40 -2.62 -18.19 -22.05
N GLU A 41 -3.08 -17.38 -22.99
CA GLU A 41 -2.21 -16.61 -23.90
C GLU A 41 -1.49 -15.50 -23.16
N VAL A 42 -2.20 -14.79 -22.26
CA VAL A 42 -1.61 -13.76 -21.40
C VAL A 42 -0.59 -14.40 -20.45
N LEU A 43 -0.95 -15.50 -19.78
CA LEU A 43 -0.03 -16.23 -18.91
C LEU A 43 1.25 -16.69 -19.65
N LYS A 44 1.15 -17.18 -20.89
CA LYS A 44 2.31 -17.54 -21.70
C LYS A 44 3.16 -16.33 -22.07
N ARG A 45 2.51 -15.22 -22.48
CA ARG A 45 3.18 -13.95 -22.84
C ARG A 45 3.92 -13.38 -21.64
N MET A 46 3.31 -13.43 -20.49
CA MET A 46 3.81 -12.88 -19.23
C MET A 46 4.54 -13.92 -18.36
N SER A 47 4.89 -15.09 -18.94
CA SER A 47 5.59 -16.12 -18.18
C SER A 47 6.96 -15.63 -17.71
N PRO A 48 7.24 -15.75 -16.41
CA PRO A 48 8.50 -15.32 -15.80
C PRO A 48 9.74 -15.99 -16.35
N LYS A 49 9.59 -17.21 -16.86
CA LYS A 49 10.70 -17.95 -17.47
C LYS A 49 11.29 -17.25 -18.72
N ASN A 50 10.57 -16.27 -19.25
CA ASN A 50 10.96 -15.51 -20.45
C ASN A 50 11.29 -14.05 -20.12
N PHE A 51 11.51 -13.69 -18.85
CA PHE A 51 11.75 -12.31 -18.48
C PHE A 51 13.17 -11.87 -18.76
N ALA A 52 13.30 -10.98 -19.72
CA ALA A 52 14.39 -10.04 -19.81
C ALA A 52 13.81 -8.64 -19.73
N PHE A 53 14.45 -7.77 -18.99
CA PHE A 53 14.12 -6.35 -18.90
C PHE A 53 15.28 -5.55 -19.48
N SER A 54 14.98 -4.53 -20.27
CA SER A 54 16.00 -3.67 -20.85
C SER A 54 16.66 -2.76 -19.80
N ILE A 55 15.95 -2.46 -18.72
CA ILE A 55 16.43 -1.79 -17.51
C ILE A 55 15.97 -2.62 -16.30
N ASP A 56 16.91 -3.00 -15.45
CA ASP A 56 16.65 -3.84 -14.29
C ASP A 56 17.53 -3.38 -13.12
N VAL A 57 16.90 -2.81 -12.09
CA VAL A 57 17.54 -2.30 -10.86
C VAL A 57 17.20 -3.16 -9.63
N ASP A 58 16.61 -4.34 -9.84
CA ASP A 58 16.21 -5.26 -8.76
C ASP A 58 17.40 -5.74 -7.94
N ASP A 59 17.28 -5.69 -6.61
CA ASP A 59 18.24 -6.22 -5.64
C ASP A 59 18.00 -7.70 -5.28
N GLN A 60 16.93 -8.30 -5.83
CA GLN A 60 16.51 -9.69 -5.63
C GLN A 60 16.01 -10.02 -4.21
N ALA A 61 15.81 -9.05 -3.36
CA ALA A 61 15.22 -9.26 -2.05
C ALA A 61 13.71 -9.54 -2.14
N VAL A 62 13.18 -10.25 -1.16
CA VAL A 62 11.75 -10.58 -1.08
C VAL A 62 11.25 -10.39 0.35
N ALA A 63 10.49 -9.32 0.54
CA ALA A 63 9.81 -9.04 1.80
C ALA A 63 8.44 -9.75 1.88
N ASN A 64 7.91 -9.91 3.10
CA ASN A 64 6.60 -10.52 3.30
C ASN A 64 5.80 -9.81 4.38
N GLN A 65 4.81 -9.01 3.95
CA GLN A 65 3.91 -8.28 4.86
C GLN A 65 2.90 -9.18 5.59
N LYS A 66 2.82 -10.46 5.24
CA LYS A 66 1.87 -11.44 5.80
C LYS A 66 0.41 -10.91 5.75
N MET A 67 -0.33 -11.03 6.85
CA MET A 67 -1.74 -10.64 6.99
C MET A 67 -1.85 -9.20 7.55
N SER A 68 -1.14 -8.25 6.93
CA SER A 68 -1.18 -6.83 7.32
C SER A 68 -1.31 -5.93 6.10
N GLY A 69 -1.90 -4.74 6.27
CA GLY A 69 -2.04 -3.73 5.21
C GLY A 69 -0.86 -2.76 5.13
N ARG A 70 0.36 -3.19 5.47
CA ARG A 70 1.56 -2.35 5.52
C ARG A 70 2.34 -2.29 4.19
N CYS A 71 1.74 -2.68 3.07
CA CYS A 71 2.40 -2.72 1.75
C CYS A 71 3.13 -1.42 1.40
N TRP A 72 2.53 -0.27 1.68
CA TRP A 72 3.10 1.05 1.44
C TRP A 72 4.41 1.30 2.19
N MET A 73 4.50 0.77 3.42
CA MET A 73 5.70 0.84 4.26
C MET A 73 6.77 -0.12 3.77
N PHE A 74 6.39 -1.37 3.44
CA PHE A 74 7.29 -2.35 2.84
C PHE A 74 7.90 -1.81 1.55
N ALA A 75 7.09 -1.27 0.65
CA ALA A 75 7.56 -0.71 -0.62
C ALA A 75 8.54 0.46 -0.43
N CYS A 76 8.31 1.35 0.54
CA CYS A 76 9.25 2.44 0.84
C CYS A 76 10.55 1.92 1.43
N LEU A 77 10.48 1.01 2.41
CA LEU A 77 11.67 0.44 3.03
C LEU A 77 12.48 -0.40 2.03
N ASN A 78 11.86 -0.99 1.01
CA ASN A 78 12.55 -1.64 -0.10
C ASN A 78 13.35 -0.62 -0.93
N VAL A 79 12.80 0.56 -1.22
CA VAL A 79 13.56 1.64 -1.86
C VAL A 79 14.76 2.04 -1.01
N LEU A 80 14.58 2.25 0.31
CA LEU A 80 15.69 2.60 1.21
C LEU A 80 16.73 1.49 1.29
N ARG A 81 16.30 0.22 1.40
CA ARG A 81 17.18 -0.96 1.42
C ARG A 81 18.08 -1.00 0.20
N PHE A 82 17.53 -0.81 -1.00
CA PHE A 82 18.28 -0.78 -2.25
C PHE A 82 19.45 0.21 -2.18
N HIS A 83 19.21 1.41 -1.68
CA HIS A 83 20.26 2.41 -1.53
C HIS A 83 21.28 2.06 -0.44
N ILE A 84 20.83 1.50 0.69
CA ILE A 84 21.73 1.07 1.77
C ILE A 84 22.63 -0.06 1.30
N GLU A 85 22.11 -1.08 0.63
CA GLU A 85 22.92 -2.20 0.12
C GLU A 85 23.99 -1.72 -0.87
N LYS A 86 23.63 -0.79 -1.74
CA LYS A 86 24.55 -0.17 -2.69
C LYS A 86 25.65 0.66 -2.01
N GLU A 87 25.27 1.48 -1.03
CA GLU A 87 26.21 2.36 -0.29
C GLU A 87 27.20 1.55 0.57
N LEU A 88 26.72 0.48 1.21
CA LEU A 88 27.51 -0.36 2.10
C LEU A 88 28.24 -1.51 1.39
N ASP A 89 28.15 -1.62 0.08
CA ASP A 89 28.68 -2.75 -0.72
C ASP A 89 28.22 -4.09 -0.14
N LEU A 90 26.91 -4.22 0.21
CA LEU A 90 26.33 -5.46 0.74
C LEU A 90 25.98 -6.42 -0.39
N PRO A 91 26.01 -7.74 -0.14
CA PRO A 91 25.42 -8.68 -1.09
C PRO A 91 23.94 -8.39 -1.29
N LYS A 92 23.48 -8.41 -2.54
CA LYS A 92 22.09 -8.10 -2.89
C LYS A 92 21.10 -8.97 -2.14
N GLY A 93 20.04 -8.37 -1.61
CA GLY A 93 18.94 -9.04 -0.94
C GLY A 93 19.28 -9.66 0.41
N THR A 94 20.37 -9.24 1.04
CA THR A 94 20.79 -9.76 2.36
C THR A 94 20.46 -8.83 3.53
N PHE A 95 20.01 -7.61 3.24
CA PHE A 95 19.66 -6.61 4.24
C PHE A 95 18.15 -6.33 4.23
N GLU A 96 17.59 -6.07 5.38
CA GLU A 96 16.19 -5.66 5.53
C GLU A 96 16.07 -4.61 6.62
N LEU A 97 15.17 -3.63 6.43
CA LEU A 97 14.77 -2.66 7.43
C LEU A 97 13.52 -3.15 8.17
N SER A 98 13.37 -2.79 9.44
CA SER A 98 12.22 -3.19 10.25
C SER A 98 10.97 -2.40 9.90
N GLN A 99 9.97 -3.08 9.40
CA GLN A 99 8.62 -2.55 9.21
C GLN A 99 7.86 -2.51 10.54
N ALA A 100 8.15 -3.43 11.46
CA ALA A 100 7.53 -3.47 12.79
C ALA A 100 7.83 -2.19 13.59
N TYR A 101 9.05 -1.66 13.49
CA TYR A 101 9.46 -0.41 14.13
C TYR A 101 8.60 0.77 13.68
N LEU A 102 8.49 1.01 12.39
CA LEU A 102 7.70 2.12 11.86
C LEU A 102 6.19 1.91 12.05
N ALA A 103 5.72 0.66 12.01
CA ALA A 103 4.31 0.34 12.23
C ALA A 103 3.85 0.72 13.65
N PHE A 104 4.72 0.60 14.67
CA PHE A 104 4.42 1.06 16.01
C PHE A 104 4.08 2.56 16.01
N PHE A 105 4.94 3.36 15.45
CA PHE A 105 4.76 4.82 15.42
C PHE A 105 3.60 5.24 14.51
N ASN A 106 3.41 4.57 13.36
CA ASN A 106 2.25 4.82 12.50
C ASN A 106 0.94 4.67 13.27
N LYS A 107 0.79 3.61 14.06
CA LYS A 107 -0.42 3.40 14.83
C LYS A 107 -0.59 4.42 15.95
N LEU A 108 0.49 4.83 16.58
CA LEU A 108 0.47 5.86 17.62
C LEU A 108 0.09 7.24 17.05
N GLU A 109 0.70 7.64 15.92
CA GLU A 109 0.39 8.90 15.23
C GLU A 109 -1.06 8.92 14.73
N ARG A 110 -1.52 7.81 14.17
CA ARG A 110 -2.91 7.69 13.73
C ARG A 110 -3.90 7.82 14.90
N ALA A 111 -3.58 7.25 16.06
CA ALA A 111 -4.40 7.40 17.24
C ALA A 111 -4.45 8.85 17.73
N ALA A 112 -3.30 9.54 17.76
CA ALA A 112 -3.23 10.94 18.12
C ALA A 112 -4.06 11.81 17.16
N TRP A 113 -3.87 11.62 15.85
CA TRP A 113 -4.62 12.31 14.81
C TRP A 113 -6.14 12.07 14.94
N PHE A 114 -6.56 10.82 15.17
CA PHE A 114 -7.97 10.48 15.35
C PHE A 114 -8.60 11.18 16.56
N LEU A 115 -7.92 11.19 17.70
CA LEU A 115 -8.41 11.84 18.93
C LEU A 115 -8.50 13.36 18.77
N GLU A 116 -7.52 13.98 18.09
CA GLU A 116 -7.56 15.42 17.78
C GLU A 116 -8.74 15.77 16.87
N HIS A 117 -8.98 14.96 15.81
CA HIS A 117 -10.11 15.17 14.89
C HIS A 117 -11.46 14.90 15.55
N ALA A 118 -11.53 13.97 16.49
CA ALA A 118 -12.73 13.77 17.30
C ALA A 118 -13.11 15.01 18.13
N VAL A 119 -12.12 15.72 18.66
CA VAL A 119 -12.31 17.00 19.35
C VAL A 119 -12.67 18.11 18.36
N ALA A 120 -11.91 18.23 17.27
CA ALA A 120 -12.12 19.28 16.27
C ALA A 120 -13.50 19.25 15.58
N THR A 121 -14.13 18.06 15.56
CA THR A 121 -15.46 17.84 14.96
C THR A 121 -16.57 17.66 16.03
N ALA A 122 -16.30 17.99 17.28
CA ALA A 122 -17.23 17.73 18.38
C ALA A 122 -18.57 18.46 18.27
N ASP A 123 -18.60 19.60 17.58
CA ASP A 123 -19.80 20.39 17.29
C ASP A 123 -20.71 19.76 16.22
N LYS A 124 -20.19 18.81 15.40
CA LYS A 124 -20.94 18.11 14.36
C LYS A 124 -21.64 16.87 14.94
N PRO A 125 -22.83 16.49 14.43
CA PRO A 125 -23.49 15.25 14.85
C PRO A 125 -22.71 14.00 14.35
N LEU A 126 -22.98 12.83 14.95
CA LEU A 126 -22.30 11.57 14.59
C LEU A 126 -22.62 11.08 13.19
N ASP A 127 -23.73 11.49 12.59
CA ASP A 127 -24.16 11.18 11.23
C ASP A 127 -23.72 12.24 10.20
N ASP A 128 -22.93 13.26 10.62
CA ASP A 128 -22.22 14.10 9.69
C ASP A 128 -21.23 13.27 8.87
N ARG A 129 -21.15 13.51 7.56
CA ARG A 129 -20.36 12.69 6.63
C ARG A 129 -18.88 12.55 7.03
N GLU A 130 -18.27 13.63 7.54
CA GLU A 130 -16.87 13.62 7.97
C GLU A 130 -16.72 12.82 9.28
N VAL A 131 -17.63 13.02 10.22
CA VAL A 131 -17.62 12.31 11.52
C VAL A 131 -17.90 10.81 11.32
N ASP A 132 -18.87 10.45 10.48
CA ASP A 132 -19.17 9.06 10.16
C ASP A 132 -17.97 8.36 9.52
N TRP A 133 -17.31 9.02 8.55
CA TRP A 133 -16.07 8.52 7.94
C TRP A 133 -14.97 8.33 8.99
N LEU A 134 -14.74 9.31 9.86
CA LEU A 134 -13.74 9.24 10.94
C LEU A 134 -13.99 8.04 11.86
N PHE A 135 -15.24 7.87 12.31
CA PHE A 135 -15.61 6.78 13.22
C PHE A 135 -15.72 5.42 12.56
N THR A 136 -15.88 5.34 11.24
CA THR A 136 -15.90 4.06 10.50
C THR A 136 -14.55 3.35 10.60
N THR A 137 -13.44 4.09 10.50
CA THR A 137 -12.09 3.49 10.46
C THR A 137 -11.10 4.22 11.38
N PRO A 138 -11.27 4.18 12.71
CA PRO A 138 -10.36 4.85 13.64
C PRO A 138 -8.92 4.35 13.53
N MET A 139 -8.75 3.03 13.34
CA MET A 139 -7.47 2.39 13.20
C MET A 139 -7.45 1.51 11.94
N ALA A 140 -6.47 1.70 11.09
CA ALA A 140 -6.22 0.91 9.88
C ALA A 140 -4.71 0.79 9.63
N ASP A 141 -4.33 -0.03 8.64
CA ASP A 141 -2.93 -0.23 8.26
C ASP A 141 -2.50 0.62 7.07
N GLY A 142 -3.45 1.08 6.26
CA GLY A 142 -3.18 1.77 5.00
C GLY A 142 -2.45 3.10 5.19
N GLY A 143 -1.71 3.48 4.18
CA GLY A 143 -0.98 4.72 4.09
C GLY A 143 -0.38 4.91 2.69
N ASP A 144 0.45 5.91 2.54
CA ASP A 144 1.07 6.30 1.27
C ASP A 144 2.55 6.70 1.44
N TRP A 145 3.16 7.15 0.33
CA TRP A 145 4.58 7.54 0.31
C TRP A 145 4.90 8.67 1.27
N ASP A 146 4.11 9.75 1.28
CA ASP A 146 4.41 10.91 2.11
C ASP A 146 4.27 10.60 3.60
N MET A 147 3.32 9.72 3.97
CA MET A 147 3.17 9.26 5.36
C MET A 147 4.39 8.46 5.83
N VAL A 148 4.91 7.52 5.04
CA VAL A 148 6.09 6.76 5.46
C VAL A 148 7.35 7.63 5.48
N CYS A 149 7.49 8.57 4.54
CA CYS A 149 8.56 9.55 4.59
C CYS A 149 8.53 10.39 5.87
N ALA A 150 7.35 10.84 6.30
CA ALA A 150 7.18 11.56 7.56
C ALA A 150 7.58 10.71 8.77
N LEU A 151 7.17 9.44 8.82
CA LEU A 151 7.57 8.50 9.88
C LEU A 151 9.09 8.30 9.90
N VAL A 152 9.72 8.05 8.75
CA VAL A 152 11.17 7.86 8.65
C VAL A 152 11.92 9.10 9.11
N LYS A 153 11.50 10.29 8.72
CA LYS A 153 12.13 11.54 9.14
C LYS A 153 12.00 11.79 10.64
N LYS A 154 10.85 11.49 11.23
CA LYS A 154 10.57 11.75 12.65
C LYS A 154 11.21 10.73 13.58
N TYR A 155 11.18 9.45 13.21
CA TYR A 155 11.57 8.35 14.08
C TYR A 155 12.85 7.64 13.67
N GLY A 156 13.32 7.83 12.44
CA GLY A 156 14.45 7.09 11.88
C GLY A 156 14.02 5.71 11.37
N VAL A 157 15.02 4.88 11.08
CA VAL A 157 14.83 3.48 10.66
C VAL A 157 15.82 2.58 11.40
N VAL A 158 15.51 1.31 11.48
CA VAL A 158 16.39 0.32 12.12
C VAL A 158 16.47 -0.95 11.25
N PRO A 159 17.56 -1.72 11.31
CA PRO A 159 17.62 -3.05 10.72
C PRO A 159 16.53 -3.97 11.27
N HIS A 160 16.11 -4.95 10.48
CA HIS A 160 15.08 -5.91 10.85
C HIS A 160 15.40 -6.63 12.17
N GLU A 161 16.65 -7.00 12.38
CA GLU A 161 17.12 -7.71 13.57
C GLU A 161 17.04 -6.88 14.86
N ALA A 162 17.08 -5.54 14.73
CA ALA A 162 16.98 -4.65 15.89
C ALA A 162 15.55 -4.59 16.44
N GLN A 163 14.54 -4.75 15.58
CA GLN A 163 13.14 -4.92 15.97
C GLN A 163 12.41 -5.84 15.00
N ALA A 164 12.41 -7.13 15.31
CA ALA A 164 11.81 -8.16 14.48
C ALA A 164 10.28 -8.12 14.50
N GLU A 165 9.67 -8.76 13.52
CA GLU A 165 8.22 -8.95 13.44
C GLU A 165 7.69 -9.81 14.61
N THR A 166 6.47 -9.47 15.06
CA THR A 166 5.73 -10.22 16.08
C THR A 166 4.51 -10.91 15.45
N HIS A 167 3.79 -11.72 16.22
CA HIS A 167 2.51 -12.25 15.75
C HIS A 167 1.53 -11.12 15.36
N CYS A 168 1.45 -10.07 16.18
CA CYS A 168 0.53 -8.95 15.97
C CYS A 168 0.94 -8.04 14.80
N THR A 169 2.22 -7.91 14.47
CA THR A 169 2.66 -7.20 13.29
C THR A 169 2.42 -8.01 12.02
N ASN A 170 2.57 -9.34 12.10
CA ASN A 170 2.27 -10.26 10.99
C ASN A 170 0.76 -10.47 10.75
N ASN A 171 -0.09 -10.19 11.74
CA ASN A 171 -1.56 -10.24 11.63
C ASN A 171 -2.18 -9.11 12.45
N THR A 172 -2.45 -8.00 11.80
CA THR A 172 -2.86 -6.75 12.45
C THR A 172 -4.37 -6.65 12.72
N ALA A 173 -5.19 -7.58 12.23
CA ALA A 173 -6.65 -7.47 12.30
C ALA A 173 -7.20 -7.37 13.73
N GLU A 174 -6.72 -8.23 14.63
CA GLU A 174 -7.16 -8.22 16.04
C GLU A 174 -6.72 -6.94 16.75
N LEU A 175 -5.47 -6.52 16.57
CA LEU A 175 -4.96 -5.27 17.14
C LEU A 175 -5.75 -4.06 16.64
N ASN A 176 -6.03 -3.98 15.34
CA ASN A 176 -6.84 -2.90 14.77
C ASN A 176 -8.25 -2.87 15.37
N THR A 177 -8.83 -4.05 15.64
CA THR A 177 -10.14 -4.16 16.30
C THR A 177 -10.10 -3.63 17.72
N VAL A 178 -9.12 -4.04 18.52
CA VAL A 178 -8.94 -3.59 19.91
C VAL A 178 -8.71 -2.08 19.97
N LEU A 179 -7.79 -1.55 19.16
CA LEU A 179 -7.49 -0.12 19.12
C LEU A 179 -8.70 0.69 18.61
N SER A 180 -9.42 0.22 17.60
CA SER A 180 -10.64 0.91 17.13
C SER A 180 -11.74 0.95 18.18
N HIS A 181 -11.87 -0.10 19.01
CA HIS A 181 -12.81 -0.09 20.13
C HIS A 181 -12.42 0.98 21.16
N LEU A 182 -11.16 0.96 21.61
CA LEU A 182 -10.61 1.92 22.56
C LEU A 182 -10.79 3.37 22.06
N LEU A 183 -10.34 3.64 20.86
CA LEU A 183 -10.40 4.98 20.25
C LEU A 183 -11.82 5.52 20.10
N ARG A 184 -12.80 4.67 19.73
CA ARG A 184 -14.21 5.12 19.67
C ARG A 184 -14.75 5.51 21.04
N GLN A 185 -14.45 4.72 22.08
CA GLN A 185 -14.83 5.04 23.45
C GLN A 185 -14.22 6.37 23.89
N ASP A 186 -12.95 6.56 23.65
CA ASP A 186 -12.19 7.75 24.01
C ASP A 186 -12.70 9.00 23.27
N ALA A 187 -12.94 8.86 21.96
CA ALA A 187 -13.49 9.93 21.14
C ALA A 187 -14.85 10.43 21.64
N LEU A 188 -15.75 9.53 22.05
CA LEU A 188 -17.06 9.92 22.61
C LEU A 188 -16.90 10.73 23.90
N LYS A 189 -15.95 10.33 24.76
CA LYS A 189 -15.63 11.06 26.00
C LYS A 189 -15.06 12.45 25.68
N LEU A 190 -14.09 12.53 24.74
CA LEU A 190 -13.47 13.80 24.35
C LEU A 190 -14.47 14.75 23.68
N ARG A 191 -15.34 14.25 22.82
CA ARG A 191 -16.41 15.05 22.17
C ARG A 191 -17.35 15.64 23.22
N THR A 192 -17.76 14.86 24.24
CA THR A 192 -18.59 15.36 25.35
C THR A 192 -17.87 16.47 26.14
N MET A 193 -16.58 16.27 26.44
CA MET A 193 -15.78 17.28 27.14
C MET A 193 -15.64 18.57 26.31
N ALA A 194 -15.38 18.46 25.00
CA ALA A 194 -15.27 19.60 24.10
C ALA A 194 -16.60 20.37 23.98
N GLN A 195 -17.73 19.67 23.90
CA GLN A 195 -19.07 20.30 23.90
C GLN A 195 -19.41 21.03 25.21
N GLU A 196 -18.75 20.67 26.30
CA GLU A 196 -18.85 21.31 27.60
C GLU A 196 -17.77 22.38 27.85
N ASP A 197 -17.02 22.77 26.83
CA ASP A 197 -15.90 23.72 26.87
C ASP A 197 -14.79 23.34 27.86
N LYS A 198 -14.60 22.03 28.14
CA LYS A 198 -13.55 21.48 29.00
C LYS A 198 -12.25 21.27 28.26
N ASP A 199 -11.13 21.50 28.93
CA ASP A 199 -9.81 21.15 28.41
C ASP A 199 -9.68 19.63 28.24
N THR A 200 -9.36 19.21 27.02
CA THR A 200 -9.24 17.81 26.63
C THR A 200 -7.79 17.32 26.59
N LYS A 201 -6.79 18.23 26.64
CA LYS A 201 -5.40 17.92 26.35
C LYS A 201 -4.79 16.87 27.28
N ALA A 202 -4.93 17.06 28.61
CA ALA A 202 -4.40 16.10 29.56
C ALA A 202 -5.04 14.71 29.44
N VAL A 203 -6.34 14.67 29.11
CA VAL A 203 -7.07 13.41 28.93
C VAL A 203 -6.64 12.72 27.62
N GLN A 204 -6.38 13.47 26.56
CA GLN A 204 -5.81 12.92 25.32
C GLN A 204 -4.43 12.30 25.57
N GLU A 205 -3.56 12.94 26.35
CA GLU A 205 -2.25 12.40 26.72
C GLU A 205 -2.36 11.08 27.49
N GLU A 206 -3.33 10.97 28.43
CA GLU A 206 -3.62 9.71 29.14
C GLU A 206 -4.09 8.61 28.20
N MET A 207 -5.01 8.93 27.27
CA MET A 207 -5.51 8.00 26.26
C MET A 207 -4.39 7.50 25.32
N LEU A 208 -3.51 8.39 24.89
CA LEU A 208 -2.34 8.01 24.09
C LEU A 208 -1.36 7.10 24.85
N ASN A 209 -1.19 7.31 26.17
CA ASN A 209 -0.43 6.38 27.00
C ASN A 209 -1.08 4.99 27.08
N GLU A 210 -2.41 4.91 27.02
CA GLU A 210 -3.11 3.62 26.93
C GLU A 210 -2.88 2.93 25.59
N VAL A 211 -2.98 3.67 24.50
CA VAL A 211 -2.64 3.18 23.15
C VAL A 211 -1.20 2.68 23.10
N TYR A 212 -0.24 3.47 23.64
CA TYR A 212 1.17 3.06 23.70
C TYR A 212 1.35 1.73 24.45
N ARG A 213 0.68 1.54 25.60
CA ARG A 213 0.73 0.27 26.34
C ARG A 213 0.22 -0.92 25.52
N VAL A 214 -0.90 -0.74 24.81
CA VAL A 214 -1.45 -1.78 23.91
C VAL A 214 -0.44 -2.12 22.82
N LEU A 215 0.14 -1.11 22.19
CA LEU A 215 1.16 -1.29 21.14
C LEU A 215 2.41 -1.98 21.68
N ALA A 216 2.92 -1.58 22.85
CA ALA A 216 4.10 -2.19 23.47
C ALA A 216 3.89 -3.67 23.83
N VAL A 217 2.68 -4.03 24.27
CA VAL A 217 2.31 -5.44 24.52
C VAL A 217 2.28 -6.26 23.22
N CYS A 218 1.83 -5.67 22.11
CA CYS A 218 1.63 -6.38 20.84
C CYS A 218 2.89 -6.41 19.95
N PHE A 219 3.64 -5.32 19.89
CA PHE A 219 4.77 -5.09 18.99
C PHE A 219 6.13 -5.12 19.69
N GLY A 220 6.16 -5.08 21.04
CA GLY A 220 7.33 -4.74 21.82
C GLY A 220 7.56 -3.24 21.89
N GLU A 221 8.34 -2.77 22.87
CA GLU A 221 8.74 -1.37 22.95
C GLU A 221 9.68 -1.01 21.78
N PRO A 222 9.53 0.17 21.16
CA PRO A 222 10.42 0.59 20.09
C PRO A 222 11.87 0.70 20.58
N VAL A 223 12.79 0.09 19.85
CA VAL A 223 14.20 0.13 20.16
C VAL A 223 14.73 1.58 20.12
N GLN A 224 15.47 1.96 21.18
CA GLN A 224 16.02 3.31 21.31
C GLN A 224 17.48 3.38 20.81
N LYS A 225 18.24 2.30 21.01
CA LYS A 225 19.63 2.13 20.56
C LYS A 225 19.86 0.67 20.23
N PHE A 226 20.71 0.42 19.24
CA PHE A 226 21.09 -0.91 18.82
C PHE A 226 22.53 -0.93 18.32
N ASP A 227 23.10 -2.12 18.26
CA ASP A 227 24.40 -2.34 17.63
C ASP A 227 24.16 -2.74 16.17
N PHE A 228 24.81 -2.05 15.23
CA PHE A 228 24.77 -2.38 13.82
C PHE A 228 26.13 -2.90 13.38
N THR A 229 26.15 -4.17 12.97
CA THR A 229 27.36 -4.82 12.49
C THR A 229 27.07 -5.51 11.15
N TYR A 230 28.02 -5.42 10.22
CA TYR A 230 27.90 -6.06 8.92
C TYR A 230 29.27 -6.40 8.32
N ASN A 231 29.28 -7.32 7.36
CA ASN A 231 30.42 -7.54 6.48
C ASN A 231 30.06 -7.01 5.09
N ASP A 232 30.93 -6.22 4.48
CA ASP A 232 30.78 -5.81 3.08
C ASP A 232 30.98 -7.01 2.12
N ALA A 233 30.75 -6.82 0.82
CA ALA A 233 30.93 -7.88 -0.18
C ALA A 233 32.35 -8.39 -0.31
N LYS A 234 33.34 -7.67 0.25
CA LYS A 234 34.74 -8.07 0.32
C LYS A 234 35.09 -8.82 1.61
N GLY A 235 34.12 -8.95 2.53
CA GLY A 235 34.27 -9.60 3.81
C GLY A 235 34.89 -8.73 4.91
N HIS A 236 35.00 -7.43 4.74
CA HIS A 236 35.47 -6.54 5.81
C HIS A 236 34.34 -6.33 6.84
N TYR A 237 34.72 -6.45 8.10
CA TYR A 237 33.82 -6.22 9.22
C TYR A 237 33.68 -4.74 9.56
N HIS A 238 32.45 -4.30 9.74
CA HIS A 238 32.07 -2.95 10.16
C HIS A 238 31.17 -3.02 11.40
N ALA A 239 31.29 -2.04 12.30
CA ALA A 239 30.48 -1.98 13.52
C ALA A 239 30.22 -0.55 13.95
N ASP A 240 28.96 -0.27 14.27
CA ASP A 240 28.51 0.91 15.02
C ASP A 240 27.73 0.43 16.23
N LEU A 241 28.24 0.68 17.42
CA LEU A 241 27.67 0.20 18.67
C LEU A 241 26.85 1.30 19.35
N GLY A 242 25.64 0.95 19.79
CA GLY A 242 24.76 1.87 20.51
C GLY A 242 24.21 3.02 19.69
N ILE A 243 24.07 2.84 18.37
CA ILE A 243 23.52 3.85 17.45
C ILE A 243 21.99 3.99 17.64
N THR A 244 21.50 5.22 17.55
CA THR A 244 20.05 5.49 17.56
C THR A 244 19.43 5.36 16.16
N PRO A 245 18.10 5.16 16.04
CA PRO A 245 17.43 5.07 14.74
C PRO A 245 17.64 6.30 13.84
N LEU A 246 17.68 7.50 14.40
CA LEU A 246 17.93 8.73 13.64
C LEU A 246 19.41 8.88 13.21
N GLU A 247 20.35 8.44 14.05
CA GLU A 247 21.77 8.40 13.67
C GLU A 247 22.00 7.37 12.56
N PHE A 248 21.33 6.21 12.64
CA PHE A 248 21.36 5.20 11.59
C PHE A 248 20.81 5.75 10.27
N LEU A 249 19.62 6.37 10.28
CA LEU A 249 19.05 7.04 9.10
C LEU A 249 20.04 8.00 8.48
N LYS A 250 20.60 8.91 9.29
CA LYS A 250 21.51 9.95 8.82
C LYS A 250 22.82 9.39 8.23
N LYS A 251 23.31 8.28 8.78
CA LYS A 251 24.61 7.72 8.40
C LYS A 251 24.54 6.75 7.23
N TYR A 252 23.46 5.95 7.16
CA TYR A 252 23.40 4.80 6.27
C TYR A 252 22.36 4.90 5.16
N VAL A 253 21.46 5.88 5.21
CA VAL A 253 20.51 6.14 4.13
C VAL A 253 21.01 7.30 3.27
N PRO A 254 21.56 7.04 2.07
CA PRO A 254 22.28 8.06 1.29
C PRO A 254 21.34 8.98 0.48
N ILE A 255 20.03 8.84 0.61
CA ILE A 255 19.04 9.63 -0.13
C ILE A 255 18.29 10.60 0.79
N ASN A 256 17.86 11.73 0.21
CA ASN A 256 17.01 12.67 0.89
C ASN A 256 15.54 12.47 0.44
N LEU A 257 14.69 12.06 1.37
CA LEU A 257 13.27 11.79 1.07
C LEU A 257 12.48 13.05 0.65
N ASP A 258 13.00 14.26 0.89
CA ASP A 258 12.39 15.51 0.43
C ASP A 258 12.58 15.78 -1.06
N ASP A 259 13.49 15.06 -1.72
CA ASP A 259 13.74 15.17 -3.15
C ASP A 259 12.70 14.36 -3.98
N TYR A 260 11.86 13.55 -3.32
CA TYR A 260 10.82 12.75 -3.95
C TYR A 260 9.47 13.47 -3.91
N ILE A 261 8.73 13.39 -5.01
CA ILE A 261 7.39 13.94 -5.14
C ILE A 261 6.38 12.87 -5.55
N GLY A 262 5.15 12.98 -5.05
CA GLY A 262 4.03 12.14 -5.46
C GLY A 262 3.52 12.57 -6.84
N VAL A 263 3.45 11.61 -7.78
CA VAL A 263 2.87 11.82 -9.11
C VAL A 263 1.74 10.82 -9.32
N ILE A 264 0.58 11.31 -9.80
CA ILE A 264 -0.62 10.49 -10.02
C ILE A 264 -1.17 10.68 -11.43
N ASN A 265 -1.96 9.70 -11.85
CA ASN A 265 -2.80 9.82 -13.02
C ASN A 265 -4.26 9.58 -12.63
N VAL A 266 -5.01 10.63 -12.38
CA VAL A 266 -6.46 10.61 -12.11
C VAL A 266 -7.13 11.47 -13.16
N PRO A 267 -7.62 10.89 -14.28
CA PRO A 267 -8.33 11.65 -15.30
C PRO A 267 -9.72 12.08 -14.79
N GLY A 268 -10.14 13.26 -15.19
CA GLY A 268 -11.45 13.83 -14.86
C GLY A 268 -11.46 15.35 -15.06
N ASP A 269 -12.60 15.91 -15.45
CA ASP A 269 -12.74 17.34 -15.68
C ASP A 269 -12.57 18.16 -14.38
N ASP A 270 -12.90 17.55 -13.25
CA ASP A 270 -12.75 18.12 -11.92
C ASP A 270 -11.30 18.06 -11.38
N LYS A 271 -10.44 17.30 -12.05
CA LYS A 271 -9.03 17.10 -11.68
C LYS A 271 -8.07 17.31 -12.85
N PRO A 272 -8.00 18.55 -13.41
CA PRO A 272 -7.13 18.84 -14.55
C PRO A 272 -5.67 18.49 -14.28
N TYR A 273 -4.98 18.01 -15.33
CA TYR A 273 -3.56 17.72 -15.30
C TYR A 273 -2.69 18.96 -15.08
N GLY A 274 -1.47 18.78 -14.60
CA GLY A 274 -0.52 19.84 -14.29
C GLY A 274 -0.83 20.61 -13.01
N ARG A 275 -1.64 20.05 -12.12
CA ARG A 275 -1.98 20.63 -10.82
C ARG A 275 -1.64 19.67 -9.68
N MET A 276 -1.33 20.28 -8.52
CA MET A 276 -1.14 19.56 -7.27
C MET A 276 -2.48 19.35 -6.56
N TYR A 277 -2.63 18.14 -6.01
CA TYR A 277 -3.79 17.76 -5.21
C TYR A 277 -3.34 17.18 -3.87
N ALA A 278 -4.12 17.42 -2.83
CA ALA A 278 -4.00 16.76 -1.53
C ALA A 278 -5.23 15.87 -1.31
N ILE A 279 -5.06 14.79 -0.59
CA ILE A 279 -6.19 14.01 -0.07
C ILE A 279 -6.58 14.64 1.26
N GLN A 280 -7.85 15.01 1.40
CA GLN A 280 -8.35 15.60 2.64
C GLN A 280 -8.18 14.61 3.79
N ASP A 281 -7.79 15.12 4.96
CA ASP A 281 -7.64 14.39 6.21
C ASP A 281 -6.70 13.16 6.14
N SER A 282 -5.75 13.16 5.19
CA SER A 282 -4.72 12.12 5.07
C SER A 282 -3.40 12.48 5.77
N ASP A 283 -3.22 13.73 6.15
CA ASP A 283 -1.99 14.25 6.79
C ASP A 283 -1.95 13.85 8.28
N GLN A 284 -1.84 12.53 8.55
CA GLN A 284 -1.83 11.97 9.91
C GLN A 284 -0.54 12.27 10.67
N ILE A 285 0.51 12.70 9.97
CA ILE A 285 1.80 13.05 10.52
C ILE A 285 2.16 14.45 10.00
N PRO A 286 2.23 15.47 10.89
CA PRO A 286 2.35 16.88 10.49
C PRO A 286 3.60 17.24 9.70
N GLU A 287 4.65 16.44 9.77
CA GLU A 287 5.97 16.73 9.18
C GLU A 287 5.97 16.78 7.65
N ARG A 288 4.99 16.16 6.99
CA ARG A 288 4.90 16.14 5.53
C ARG A 288 3.46 15.99 5.07
N ARG A 289 3.05 16.85 4.13
CA ARG A 289 1.72 16.79 3.51
C ARG A 289 1.71 15.80 2.35
N ASN A 290 0.62 15.08 2.20
CA ASN A 290 0.36 14.20 1.07
C ASN A 290 -0.04 15.02 -0.16
N LEU A 291 0.93 15.29 -1.05
CA LEU A 291 0.75 16.09 -2.25
C LEU A 291 1.08 15.29 -3.50
N TYR A 292 0.20 15.39 -4.49
CA TYR A 292 0.31 14.66 -5.75
C TYR A 292 0.18 15.58 -6.96
N LEU A 293 1.16 15.52 -7.87
CA LEU A 293 1.06 16.16 -9.17
C LEU A 293 0.26 15.24 -10.12
N ASN A 294 -0.89 15.70 -10.61
CA ASN A 294 -1.69 14.95 -11.57
C ASN A 294 -1.19 15.18 -13.00
N VAL A 295 -0.82 14.09 -13.69
CA VAL A 295 -0.25 14.15 -15.05
C VAL A 295 -0.88 13.13 -15.99
N PRO A 296 -0.77 13.31 -17.32
CA PRO A 296 -1.13 12.26 -18.29
C PRO A 296 -0.34 10.96 -18.06
N MET A 297 -0.95 9.81 -18.40
CA MET A 297 -0.34 8.49 -18.16
C MET A 297 1.00 8.32 -18.87
N GLU A 298 1.16 8.83 -20.08
CA GLU A 298 2.42 8.70 -20.83
C GLU A 298 3.56 9.52 -20.19
N GLU A 299 3.22 10.67 -19.61
CA GLU A 299 4.17 11.48 -18.84
C GLU A 299 4.59 10.77 -17.54
N LEU A 300 3.62 10.20 -16.80
CA LEU A 300 3.89 9.39 -15.61
C LEU A 300 4.81 8.22 -15.93
N LYS A 301 4.54 7.46 -17.01
CA LYS A 301 5.43 6.37 -17.46
C LYS A 301 6.83 6.88 -17.81
N GLY A 302 6.93 8.07 -18.41
CA GLY A 302 8.19 8.72 -18.73
C GLY A 302 9.04 8.96 -17.48
N TYR A 303 8.46 9.53 -16.43
CA TYR A 303 9.16 9.75 -15.15
C TYR A 303 9.64 8.45 -14.52
N VAL A 304 8.82 7.41 -14.53
CA VAL A 304 9.23 6.09 -14.02
C VAL A 304 10.40 5.51 -14.82
N ILE A 305 10.36 5.61 -16.16
CA ILE A 305 11.46 5.13 -17.02
C ILE A 305 12.75 5.91 -16.74
N ASP A 306 12.66 7.21 -16.58
CA ASP A 306 13.84 8.04 -16.33
C ASP A 306 14.42 7.76 -14.94
N SER A 307 13.59 7.58 -13.91
CA SER A 307 14.02 7.12 -12.59
C SER A 307 14.78 5.79 -12.65
N LEU A 308 14.23 4.79 -13.35
CA LEU A 308 14.90 3.49 -13.52
C LEU A 308 16.22 3.58 -14.31
N LYS A 309 16.35 4.48 -15.30
CA LYS A 309 17.61 4.72 -16.01
C LYS A 309 18.70 5.32 -15.09
N ASP A 310 18.28 6.16 -14.16
CA ASP A 310 19.19 6.74 -13.14
C ASP A 310 19.53 5.72 -12.04
N GLY A 311 18.98 4.51 -12.13
CA GLY A 311 19.25 3.43 -11.17
C GLY A 311 18.38 3.51 -9.91
N GLU A 312 17.23 4.20 -9.98
CA GLU A 312 16.33 4.44 -8.86
C GLU A 312 15.05 3.58 -8.99
N PRO A 313 14.78 2.67 -8.04
CA PRO A 313 13.50 1.96 -7.97
C PRO A 313 12.38 2.92 -7.56
N VAL A 314 11.15 2.66 -8.03
CA VAL A 314 10.02 3.59 -7.85
C VAL A 314 8.93 2.96 -7.00
N TRP A 315 8.63 3.57 -5.87
CA TRP A 315 7.42 3.27 -5.11
C TRP A 315 6.17 3.62 -5.92
N PHE A 316 5.18 2.74 -5.97
CA PHE A 316 3.91 3.04 -6.61
C PHE A 316 2.74 2.32 -5.96
N GLY A 317 1.56 2.93 -6.05
CA GLY A 317 0.29 2.33 -5.65
C GLY A 317 -0.63 2.15 -6.86
N SER A 318 -1.37 1.06 -6.92
CA SER A 318 -2.33 0.80 -7.96
C SER A 318 -3.49 -0.10 -7.51
N ASP A 319 -4.50 -0.22 -8.36
CA ASP A 319 -5.53 -1.24 -8.24
C ASP A 319 -4.99 -2.57 -8.76
N VAL A 320 -4.60 -3.46 -7.85
CA VAL A 320 -3.94 -4.73 -8.18
C VAL A 320 -4.94 -5.88 -8.29
N LEU A 321 -5.97 -5.89 -7.44
CA LEU A 321 -6.75 -7.10 -7.18
C LEU A 321 -7.64 -7.54 -8.35
N GLN A 322 -8.01 -6.62 -9.25
CA GLN A 322 -8.93 -6.91 -10.35
C GLN A 322 -8.28 -7.65 -11.53
N HIS A 323 -6.96 -7.50 -11.74
CA HIS A 323 -6.25 -7.97 -12.92
C HIS A 323 -4.96 -8.74 -12.56
N CYS A 324 -4.93 -9.39 -11.40
CA CYS A 324 -3.75 -10.09 -10.88
C CYS A 324 -4.04 -11.57 -10.61
N ASP A 325 -3.21 -12.45 -11.18
CA ASP A 325 -3.05 -13.80 -10.68
C ASP A 325 -1.82 -13.85 -9.75
N ARG A 326 -2.10 -14.00 -8.46
CA ARG A 326 -1.06 -14.07 -7.43
C ARG A 326 -0.20 -15.32 -7.52
N ASN A 327 -0.75 -16.42 -8.04
CA ASN A 327 -0.06 -17.70 -8.16
C ASN A 327 0.94 -17.68 -9.32
N ALA A 328 0.52 -17.07 -10.43
CA ALA A 328 1.40 -16.87 -11.58
C ALA A 328 2.35 -15.68 -11.41
N GLY A 329 2.08 -14.77 -10.46
CA GLY A 329 2.84 -13.53 -10.30
C GLY A 329 2.67 -12.58 -11.49
N VAL A 330 1.47 -12.54 -12.08
CA VAL A 330 1.17 -11.78 -13.29
C VAL A 330 0.06 -10.79 -13.02
N MET A 331 0.25 -9.55 -13.47
CA MET A 331 -0.79 -8.53 -13.54
C MET A 331 -0.88 -8.00 -14.96
N ASP A 332 -2.05 -8.19 -15.59
CA ASP A 332 -2.29 -7.76 -16.97
C ASP A 332 -3.77 -7.42 -17.14
N PHE A 333 -4.05 -6.34 -17.88
CA PHE A 333 -5.43 -5.89 -18.08
C PHE A 333 -6.29 -6.91 -18.83
N ASP A 334 -5.67 -7.72 -19.72
CA ASP A 334 -6.32 -8.74 -20.51
C ASP A 334 -6.29 -10.15 -19.86
N LEU A 335 -5.91 -10.23 -18.56
CA LEU A 335 -5.75 -11.51 -17.87
C LEU A 335 -7.04 -12.31 -17.77
N TYR A 336 -8.16 -11.64 -17.58
CA TYR A 336 -9.49 -12.27 -17.42
C TYR A 336 -10.47 -11.81 -18.49
N ASP A 337 -10.87 -12.70 -19.41
CA ASP A 337 -11.84 -12.41 -20.47
C ASP A 337 -13.28 -12.59 -19.97
N LEU A 338 -13.69 -11.70 -19.06
CA LEU A 338 -15.04 -11.70 -18.47
C LEU A 338 -16.11 -11.32 -19.48
N GLU A 339 -15.78 -10.45 -20.45
CA GLU A 339 -16.74 -10.02 -21.48
C GLU A 339 -17.18 -11.16 -22.38
N ALA A 340 -16.25 -11.94 -22.88
CA ALA A 340 -16.56 -13.11 -23.71
C ALA A 340 -17.29 -14.18 -22.89
N MET A 341 -16.86 -14.42 -21.65
CA MET A 341 -17.44 -15.43 -20.79
C MET A 341 -18.92 -15.15 -20.47
N PHE A 342 -19.25 -13.91 -20.12
CA PHE A 342 -20.62 -13.54 -19.73
C PHE A 342 -21.48 -12.98 -20.87
N GLY A 343 -20.87 -12.64 -22.02
CA GLY A 343 -21.57 -11.99 -23.13
C GLY A 343 -22.04 -10.58 -22.79
N VAL A 344 -21.32 -9.87 -21.96
CA VAL A 344 -21.57 -8.48 -21.55
C VAL A 344 -20.42 -7.56 -21.99
N LYS A 345 -20.60 -6.25 -21.83
CA LYS A 345 -19.55 -5.27 -22.10
C LYS A 345 -19.31 -4.40 -20.88
N PHE A 346 -18.02 -4.19 -20.54
CA PHE A 346 -17.57 -3.26 -19.52
C PHE A 346 -16.99 -2.02 -20.22
N THR A 347 -17.74 -0.94 -20.26
CA THR A 347 -17.44 0.21 -21.13
C THR A 347 -16.90 1.42 -20.38
N MET A 348 -16.80 1.35 -19.05
CA MET A 348 -16.28 2.49 -18.26
C MET A 348 -14.81 2.77 -18.59
N ASN A 349 -14.51 4.03 -18.89
CA ASN A 349 -13.16 4.52 -18.97
C ASN A 349 -12.55 4.74 -17.57
N LYS A 350 -11.26 5.09 -17.49
CA LYS A 350 -10.55 5.26 -16.21
C LYS A 350 -11.18 6.34 -15.33
N ALA A 351 -11.64 7.47 -15.90
CA ALA A 351 -12.30 8.53 -15.14
C ALA A 351 -13.61 8.06 -14.51
N GLU A 352 -14.43 7.34 -15.29
CA GLU A 352 -15.69 6.78 -14.83
C GLU A 352 -15.48 5.73 -13.74
N ARG A 353 -14.47 4.88 -13.88
CA ARG A 353 -14.11 3.88 -12.86
C ARG A 353 -13.71 4.53 -11.54
N PHE A 354 -12.94 5.60 -11.56
CA PHE A 354 -12.60 6.35 -10.34
C PHE A 354 -13.83 7.06 -9.74
N ALA A 355 -14.64 7.71 -10.57
CA ALA A 355 -15.83 8.44 -10.11
C ALA A 355 -16.89 7.52 -9.46
N THR A 356 -16.97 6.27 -9.88
CA THR A 356 -17.92 5.26 -9.37
C THR A 356 -17.34 4.34 -8.31
N HIS A 357 -16.08 4.55 -7.87
CA HIS A 357 -15.35 3.66 -6.96
C HIS A 357 -15.15 2.23 -7.48
N GLU A 358 -15.25 2.03 -8.79
CA GLU A 358 -14.94 0.75 -9.43
C GLU A 358 -13.45 0.43 -9.35
N SER A 359 -12.59 1.44 -9.42
CA SER A 359 -11.15 1.30 -9.27
C SER A 359 -10.65 2.14 -8.09
N LEU A 360 -9.93 1.50 -7.17
CA LEU A 360 -9.29 2.13 -6.01
C LEU A 360 -7.85 1.63 -5.90
N PRO A 361 -6.90 2.46 -5.48
CA PRO A 361 -5.55 1.99 -5.12
C PRO A 361 -5.65 1.02 -3.95
N THR A 362 -5.37 -0.25 -4.18
CA THR A 362 -5.54 -1.31 -3.18
C THR A 362 -4.23 -1.82 -2.62
N HIS A 363 -3.10 -1.55 -3.32
CA HIS A 363 -1.80 -2.10 -2.94
C HIS A 363 -0.66 -1.21 -3.42
N ALA A 364 0.39 -1.13 -2.61
CA ALA A 364 1.64 -0.44 -2.93
C ALA A 364 2.79 -1.44 -3.08
N MET A 365 3.66 -1.18 -4.03
CA MET A 365 4.78 -2.03 -4.44
C MET A 365 5.94 -1.17 -4.94
N THR A 366 7.01 -1.80 -5.39
CA THR A 366 8.18 -1.11 -5.96
C THR A 366 8.38 -1.53 -7.42
N ILE A 367 8.47 -0.57 -8.35
CA ILE A 367 8.88 -0.84 -9.72
C ILE A 367 10.39 -0.92 -9.75
N ALA A 368 10.93 -2.07 -10.12
CA ALA A 368 12.36 -2.35 -10.16
C ALA A 368 12.90 -2.60 -11.57
N GLY A 369 12.07 -2.54 -12.61
CA GLY A 369 12.55 -2.68 -13.98
C GLY A 369 11.48 -2.43 -15.03
N VAL A 370 11.93 -2.29 -16.29
CA VAL A 370 11.07 -2.10 -17.44
C VAL A 370 11.69 -2.73 -18.69
N ASP A 371 10.86 -3.33 -19.54
CA ASP A 371 11.25 -3.75 -20.88
C ASP A 371 10.73 -2.73 -21.90
N ILE A 372 11.64 -2.14 -22.69
CA ILE A 372 11.34 -1.11 -23.68
C ILE A 372 11.59 -1.68 -25.07
N LYS A 373 10.56 -1.62 -25.94
CA LYS A 373 10.65 -1.99 -27.35
C LYS A 373 10.13 -0.85 -28.21
N ASP A 374 10.90 -0.50 -29.22
CA ASP A 374 10.56 0.60 -30.13
C ASP A 374 10.24 1.92 -29.39
N GLY A 375 10.97 2.20 -28.29
CA GLY A 375 10.79 3.37 -27.46
C GLY A 375 9.57 3.37 -26.53
N LYS A 376 8.84 2.25 -26.45
CA LYS A 376 7.65 2.11 -25.60
C LYS A 376 7.83 1.04 -24.52
N PRO A 377 7.37 1.27 -23.28
CA PRO A 377 7.37 0.23 -22.26
C PRO A 377 6.37 -0.87 -22.63
N THR A 378 6.81 -2.12 -22.54
CA THR A 378 5.99 -3.31 -22.87
C THR A 378 5.62 -4.11 -21.64
N LYS A 379 6.45 -4.08 -20.59
CA LYS A 379 6.21 -4.72 -19.30
C LYS A 379 7.07 -4.09 -18.21
N TRP A 380 6.65 -4.24 -16.96
CA TRP A 380 7.32 -3.73 -15.79
C TRP A 380 7.70 -4.89 -14.87
N LYS A 381 8.85 -4.77 -14.21
CA LYS A 381 9.24 -5.66 -13.13
C LYS A 381 8.84 -5.04 -11.80
N ILE A 382 8.07 -5.79 -11.03
CA ILE A 382 7.50 -5.32 -9.78
C ILE A 382 8.04 -6.16 -8.63
N GLU A 383 8.64 -5.52 -7.66
CA GLU A 383 8.94 -6.10 -6.36
C GLU A 383 7.71 -5.97 -5.46
N ASN A 384 7.21 -7.09 -4.98
CA ASN A 384 6.03 -7.18 -4.13
C ASN A 384 6.42 -7.69 -2.74
N SER A 385 5.56 -7.46 -1.74
CA SER A 385 5.77 -7.84 -0.34
C SER A 385 4.90 -9.03 0.09
N TRP A 386 4.78 -10.06 -0.75
CA TRP A 386 3.98 -11.26 -0.45
C TRP A 386 4.81 -12.52 -0.17
N GLY A 387 6.13 -12.40 -0.10
CA GLY A 387 7.04 -13.51 0.15
C GLY A 387 7.12 -14.52 -0.99
N THR A 388 7.87 -15.59 -0.75
CA THR A 388 8.08 -16.69 -1.72
C THR A 388 7.31 -17.96 -1.38
N GLU A 389 6.68 -18.04 -0.21
CA GLU A 389 6.20 -19.33 0.34
C GLU A 389 4.95 -19.91 -0.34
N ASN A 390 4.22 -19.10 -1.08
CA ASN A 390 3.04 -19.58 -1.78
C ASN A 390 2.97 -18.94 -3.14
N HIS A 391 3.77 -19.37 -4.05
CA HIS A 391 3.55 -19.05 -5.43
C HIS A 391 4.58 -18.13 -6.07
N GLY A 392 5.27 -18.78 -6.84
CA GLY A 392 5.96 -18.36 -8.00
C GLY A 392 6.16 -16.87 -8.09
N MET A 393 7.29 -16.46 -7.76
CA MET A 393 7.94 -15.24 -8.19
C MET A 393 7.83 -14.02 -7.31
N LYS A 394 9.01 -13.69 -7.05
CA LYS A 394 9.53 -12.43 -6.53
C LYS A 394 8.97 -11.25 -7.28
#